data_6ddb6353c93c299a44fcbaae3274fcaa
#
_entry.id   6ddb6353c93c299a44fcbaae3274fcaa
#
_cell.length_a   1.000
_cell.length_b   1.000
_cell.length_c   1.000
_cell.angle_alpha   90.00
_cell.angle_beta   90.00
_cell.angle_gamma   90.00
#
_symmetry.space_group_name_H-M   'P 1'
#
loop_
_entity.id
_entity.type
_entity.pdbx_description
1 polymer ?
#
loop_
_entity_poly.entity_id
_entity_poly.type
_entity_poly.pdbx_seq_one_letter_code
_entity_poly.pdbx_strand_id
1 'polypeptide(L)'
;VMLGINELGYDRQAAIRKYGELVNQIQELQPDACLVLEANLHMTEEKSEGDTIFNNENINEMNDAIHQIAEEKNLGWLDVNELFDDENGNLNADLSADGAHVLGKYYADWSDWILQKLQQQDVK
;
A
#
# COMPACT_ATOMS: atom_id res chain seq x y z
N VAL A 1 -1.63 -6.60 5.09
CA VAL A 1 -1.49 -5.39 5.92
C VAL A 1 -1.32 -4.18 5.01
N MET A 2 -2.22 -3.24 5.11
CA MET A 2 -2.17 -1.96 4.38
C MET A 2 -2.33 -0.83 5.39
N LEU A 3 -1.24 -0.16 5.73
CA LEU A 3 -1.20 0.94 6.70
C LEU A 3 -0.15 1.97 6.25
N GLY A 4 -0.21 3.15 6.82
CA GLY A 4 0.84 4.15 6.69
C GLY A 4 0.43 5.47 6.05
N ILE A 5 -0.68 5.50 5.31
CA ILE A 5 -1.09 6.72 4.59
C ILE A 5 -1.35 7.89 5.55
N ASN A 6 -1.94 7.63 6.70
CA ASN A 6 -2.27 8.68 7.66
C ASN A 6 -1.03 9.22 8.39
N GLU A 7 0.07 8.50 8.37
CA GLU A 7 1.32 8.86 9.04
C GLU A 7 2.24 9.74 8.21
N LEU A 8 1.88 10.05 6.96
CA LEU A 8 2.68 10.92 6.10
C LEU A 8 2.88 12.31 6.68
N GLY A 9 1.93 12.78 7.49
CA GLY A 9 1.99 14.07 8.16
C GLY A 9 2.87 14.13 9.42
N TYR A 10 3.39 12.99 9.83
CA TYR A 10 4.23 12.84 11.02
C TYR A 10 5.67 12.52 10.64
N ASP A 11 6.51 12.18 11.63
CA ASP A 11 7.87 11.70 11.38
C ASP A 11 7.81 10.36 10.62
N ARG A 12 8.13 10.40 9.32
CA ARG A 12 8.03 9.21 8.46
C ARG A 12 9.00 8.11 8.87
N GLN A 13 10.18 8.46 9.33
CA GLN A 13 11.15 7.46 9.77
C GLN A 13 10.66 6.73 11.03
N ALA A 14 10.06 7.48 11.96
CA ALA A 14 9.43 6.87 13.13
C ALA A 14 8.25 5.99 12.73
N ALA A 15 7.44 6.42 11.77
CA ALA A 15 6.31 5.64 11.27
C ALA A 15 6.77 4.33 10.61
N ILE A 16 7.82 4.37 9.80
CA ILE A 16 8.40 3.17 9.15
C ILE A 16 8.94 2.20 10.20
N ARG A 17 9.64 2.71 11.22
CA ARG A 17 10.15 1.88 12.32
C ARG A 17 9.02 1.21 13.08
N LYS A 18 7.97 1.95 13.39
CA LYS A 18 6.79 1.40 14.07
C LYS A 18 6.05 0.37 13.22
N TYR A 19 6.02 0.58 11.92
CA TYR A 19 5.45 -0.40 10.99
C TYR A 19 6.21 -1.72 11.07
N GLY A 20 7.54 -1.68 11.06
CA GLY A 20 8.37 -2.88 11.23
C GLY A 20 8.15 -3.57 12.57
N GLU A 21 8.03 -2.79 13.64
CA GLU A 21 7.72 -3.32 14.98
C GLU A 21 6.35 -4.00 15.01
N LEU A 22 5.34 -3.39 14.39
CA LEU A 22 4.00 -3.97 14.28
C LEU A 22 4.03 -5.31 13.54
N VAL A 23 4.76 -5.38 12.43
CA VAL A 23 4.93 -6.62 11.66
C VAL A 23 5.56 -7.70 12.55
N ASN A 24 6.60 -7.36 13.31
CA ASN A 24 7.23 -8.29 14.25
C ASN A 24 6.21 -8.80 15.29
N GLN A 25 5.39 -7.91 15.85
CA GLN A 25 4.37 -8.30 16.82
C GLN A 25 3.33 -9.25 16.22
N ILE A 26 2.90 -8.98 14.99
CA ILE A 26 1.95 -9.87 14.30
C ILE A 26 2.58 -11.26 14.11
N GLN A 27 3.84 -11.32 13.70
CA GLN A 27 4.55 -12.58 13.52
C GLN A 27 4.69 -13.36 14.84
N GLU A 28 4.93 -12.67 15.95
CA GLU A 28 5.01 -13.29 17.28
C GLU A 28 3.66 -13.83 17.73
N LEU A 29 2.58 -13.07 17.50
CA LEU A 29 1.22 -13.45 17.91
C LEU A 29 0.60 -14.51 17.01
N GLN A 30 0.97 -14.54 15.75
CA GLN A 30 0.41 -15.44 14.73
C GLN A 30 1.55 -16.07 13.90
N PRO A 31 2.38 -16.93 14.50
CA PRO A 31 3.59 -17.43 13.85
C PRO A 31 3.32 -18.29 12.62
N ASP A 32 2.12 -18.88 12.52
CA ASP A 32 1.74 -19.72 11.40
C ASP A 32 0.99 -18.97 10.29
N ALA A 33 0.72 -17.67 10.47
CA ALA A 33 0.00 -16.88 9.49
C ALA A 33 0.92 -16.47 8.33
N CYS A 34 0.38 -16.52 7.12
CA CYS A 34 1.03 -15.94 5.94
C CYS A 34 0.81 -14.43 5.98
N LEU A 35 1.90 -13.67 6.05
CA LEU A 35 1.84 -12.21 6.09
C LEU A 35 2.15 -11.64 4.73
N VAL A 36 1.29 -10.74 4.27
CA VAL A 36 1.46 -9.99 3.03
C VAL A 36 1.38 -8.51 3.36
N LEU A 37 2.42 -7.77 3.00
CA LEU A 37 2.43 -6.32 3.13
C LEU A 37 1.96 -5.70 1.82
N GLU A 38 1.19 -4.63 1.92
CA GLU A 38 0.57 -4.01 0.76
C GLU A 38 0.98 -2.54 0.65
N ALA A 39 1.22 -2.10 -0.58
CA ALA A 39 1.45 -0.69 -0.87
C ALA A 39 0.19 0.12 -0.57
N ASN A 40 0.37 1.34 -0.12
CA ASN A 40 -0.72 2.30 -0.01
C ASN A 40 -1.12 2.80 -1.40
N LEU A 41 -2.40 3.08 -1.59
CA LEU A 41 -2.93 3.61 -2.83
C LEU A 41 -2.35 4.98 -3.14
N HIS A 42 -2.05 5.22 -4.42
CA HIS A 42 -1.75 6.55 -4.90
C HIS A 42 -3.00 7.43 -4.87
N MET A 43 -2.80 8.72 -4.91
CA MET A 43 -3.84 9.72 -5.13
C MET A 43 -3.90 10.08 -6.60
N THR A 44 -5.01 10.69 -7.04
CA THR A 44 -5.08 11.28 -8.38
C THR A 44 -4.03 12.39 -8.50
N GLU A 45 -3.62 12.69 -9.73
CA GLU A 45 -2.66 13.76 -10.01
C GLU A 45 -3.09 15.08 -9.39
N GLU A 46 -4.36 15.47 -9.60
CA GLU A 46 -4.91 16.71 -9.06
C GLU A 46 -4.82 16.77 -7.53
N LYS A 47 -5.20 15.67 -6.86
CA LYS A 47 -5.16 15.61 -5.39
C LYS A 47 -3.73 15.67 -4.88
N SER A 48 -2.83 14.95 -5.52
CA SER A 48 -1.42 14.89 -5.15
C SER A 48 -0.72 16.24 -5.32
N GLU A 49 -0.95 16.93 -6.42
CA GLU A 49 -0.36 18.25 -6.68
C GLU A 49 -0.84 19.33 -5.71
N GLY A 50 -2.05 19.17 -5.20
CA GLY A 50 -2.65 20.13 -4.27
C GLY A 50 -2.18 20.01 -2.84
N ASP A 51 -1.32 19.04 -2.50
CA ASP A 51 -0.94 18.77 -1.10
C ASP A 51 0.56 18.53 -0.99
N THR A 52 1.19 19.22 -0.04
CA THR A 52 2.64 19.11 0.19
C THR A 52 3.03 17.95 1.11
N ILE A 53 2.05 17.31 1.73
CA ILE A 53 2.25 16.20 2.67
C ILE A 53 1.64 14.92 2.10
N PHE A 54 0.34 14.96 1.81
CA PHE A 54 -0.40 13.82 1.27
C PHE A 54 -0.33 13.85 -0.25
N ASN A 55 0.79 13.39 -0.79
CA ASN A 55 1.06 13.37 -2.22
C ASN A 55 1.75 12.06 -2.63
N ASN A 56 1.77 11.80 -3.93
CA ASN A 56 2.28 10.52 -4.44
C ASN A 56 3.78 10.35 -4.27
N GLU A 57 4.54 11.43 -4.25
CA GLU A 57 5.98 11.34 -3.96
C GLU A 57 6.22 10.76 -2.55
N ASN A 58 5.51 11.29 -1.56
CA ASN A 58 5.62 10.82 -0.18
C ASN A 58 5.02 9.41 0.00
N ILE A 59 3.95 9.10 -0.73
CA ILE A 59 3.38 7.75 -0.74
C ILE A 59 4.40 6.75 -1.31
N ASN A 60 5.09 7.11 -2.39
CA ASN A 60 6.11 6.24 -2.98
C ASN A 60 7.27 5.98 -2.01
N GLU A 61 7.72 6.99 -1.28
CA GLU A 61 8.75 6.79 -0.26
C GLU A 61 8.29 5.81 0.82
N MET A 62 7.06 5.95 1.29
CA MET A 62 6.49 5.04 2.29
C MET A 62 6.35 3.63 1.73
N ASN A 63 5.82 3.49 0.52
CA ASN A 63 5.65 2.19 -0.13
C ASN A 63 6.98 1.48 -0.37
N ASP A 64 8.00 2.20 -0.79
CA ASP A 64 9.34 1.64 -0.98
C ASP A 64 9.92 1.11 0.34
N ALA A 65 9.72 1.84 1.43
CA ALA A 65 10.16 1.42 2.75
C ALA A 65 9.42 0.16 3.23
N ILE A 66 8.11 0.09 3.00
CA ILE A 66 7.30 -1.08 3.34
C ILE A 66 7.72 -2.29 2.50
N HIS A 67 7.97 -2.08 1.22
CA HIS A 67 8.45 -3.13 0.32
C HIS A 67 9.80 -3.68 0.81
N GLN A 68 10.70 -2.79 1.23
CA GLN A 68 11.99 -3.20 1.80
C GLN A 68 11.80 -4.06 3.06
N ILE A 69 10.87 -3.69 3.94
CA ILE A 69 10.55 -4.50 5.12
C ILE A 69 10.08 -5.91 4.70
N ALA A 70 9.22 -5.98 3.69
CA ALA A 70 8.74 -7.28 3.19
C ALA A 70 9.90 -8.13 2.66
N GLU A 71 10.83 -7.55 1.92
CA GLU A 71 12.00 -8.26 1.40
C GLU A 71 12.91 -8.74 2.52
N GLU A 72 13.23 -7.88 3.48
CA GLU A 72 14.11 -8.20 4.60
C GLU A 72 13.56 -9.33 5.49
N LYS A 73 12.25 -9.36 5.65
CA LYS A 73 11.56 -10.37 6.48
C LYS A 73 11.06 -11.56 5.68
N ASN A 74 11.30 -11.57 4.38
CA ASN A 74 10.85 -12.62 3.45
C ASN A 74 9.33 -12.81 3.50
N LEU A 75 8.59 -11.72 3.44
CA LEU A 75 7.13 -11.69 3.44
C LEU A 75 6.57 -11.42 2.05
N GLY A 76 5.28 -11.69 1.86
CA GLY A 76 4.58 -11.35 0.63
C GLY A 76 4.45 -9.85 0.44
N TRP A 77 4.39 -9.41 -0.81
CA TRP A 77 4.23 -8.01 -1.18
C TRP A 77 3.20 -7.87 -2.29
N LEU A 78 2.27 -6.94 -2.13
CA LEU A 78 1.28 -6.59 -3.15
C LEU A 78 1.26 -5.07 -3.37
N ASP A 79 1.32 -4.66 -4.62
CA ASP A 79 1.20 -3.26 -5.00
C ASP A 79 -0.06 -3.08 -5.86
N VAL A 80 -1.16 -2.70 -5.23
CA VAL A 80 -2.46 -2.52 -5.89
C VAL A 80 -2.46 -1.35 -6.87
N ASN A 81 -1.45 -0.49 -6.82
CA ASN A 81 -1.31 0.59 -7.78
C ASN A 81 -1.13 0.05 -9.21
N GLU A 82 -0.62 -1.18 -9.37
CA GLU A 82 -0.59 -1.86 -10.67
C GLU A 82 -1.98 -1.98 -11.29
N LEU A 83 -3.02 -2.12 -10.48
CA LEU A 83 -4.41 -2.27 -10.95
C LEU A 83 -5.08 -0.93 -11.21
N PHE A 84 -4.82 0.07 -10.38
CA PHE A 84 -5.62 1.30 -10.33
C PHE A 84 -4.92 2.54 -10.86
N ASP A 85 -3.61 2.49 -11.11
CA ASP A 85 -2.89 3.65 -11.63
C ASP A 85 -3.19 3.90 -13.11
N ASP A 86 -3.10 5.17 -13.48
CA ASP A 86 -3.08 5.58 -14.87
C ASP A 86 -1.67 5.41 -15.48
N GLU A 87 -1.50 5.83 -16.72
CA GLU A 87 -0.22 5.71 -17.43
C GLU A 87 0.91 6.57 -16.84
N ASN A 88 0.57 7.55 -15.99
CA ASN A 88 1.53 8.46 -15.37
C ASN A 88 1.90 8.06 -13.93
N GLY A 89 1.39 6.93 -13.44
CA GLY A 89 1.69 6.45 -12.09
C GLY A 89 0.87 7.11 -10.99
N ASN A 90 -0.26 7.71 -11.33
CA ASN A 90 -1.20 8.29 -10.37
C ASN A 90 -2.49 7.48 -10.37
N LEU A 91 -3.27 7.56 -9.29
CA LEU A 91 -4.59 6.94 -9.27
C LEU A 91 -5.43 7.44 -10.44
N ASN A 92 -6.01 6.52 -11.20
CA ASN A 92 -6.88 6.89 -12.31
C ASN A 92 -8.08 7.68 -11.78
N ALA A 93 -8.24 8.92 -12.26
CA ALA A 93 -9.27 9.84 -11.81
C ALA A 93 -10.70 9.30 -11.98
N ASP A 94 -10.92 8.45 -12.97
CA ASP A 94 -12.23 7.85 -13.23
C ASP A 94 -12.65 6.85 -12.14
N LEU A 95 -11.71 6.39 -11.33
CA LEU A 95 -11.95 5.38 -10.28
C LEU A 95 -12.22 6.01 -8.90
N SER A 96 -12.16 7.34 -8.79
CA SER A 96 -12.24 8.02 -7.49
C SER A 96 -13.16 9.24 -7.55
N ALA A 97 -13.91 9.47 -6.48
CA ALA A 97 -14.71 10.67 -6.33
C ALA A 97 -13.97 11.79 -5.60
N ASP A 98 -13.12 11.44 -4.64
CA ASP A 98 -12.41 12.40 -3.77
C ASP A 98 -10.92 12.54 -4.08
N GLY A 99 -10.41 11.74 -5.01
CA GLY A 99 -9.00 11.73 -5.39
C GLY A 99 -8.09 10.89 -4.52
N ALA A 100 -8.61 10.27 -3.47
CA ALA A 100 -7.82 9.49 -2.51
C ALA A 100 -8.35 8.07 -2.29
N HIS A 101 -9.64 7.84 -2.51
CA HIS A 101 -10.29 6.55 -2.28
C HIS A 101 -10.87 6.01 -3.57
N VAL A 102 -10.72 4.71 -3.80
CA VAL A 102 -11.34 4.01 -4.93
C VAL A 102 -12.83 3.82 -4.65
N LEU A 103 -13.65 4.06 -5.67
CA LEU A 103 -15.09 3.85 -5.56
C LEU A 103 -15.42 2.38 -5.24
N GLY A 104 -16.43 2.18 -4.41
CA GLY A 104 -16.80 0.85 -3.91
C GLY A 104 -17.13 -0.17 -5.01
N LYS A 105 -17.63 0.30 -6.17
CA LYS A 105 -17.94 -0.58 -7.30
C LYS A 105 -16.73 -1.30 -7.88
N TYR A 106 -15.50 -0.85 -7.57
CA TYR A 106 -14.26 -1.48 -8.02
C TYR A 106 -13.64 -2.43 -6.99
N TYR A 107 -14.27 -2.58 -5.83
CA TYR A 107 -13.74 -3.46 -4.78
C TYR A 107 -13.78 -4.95 -5.17
N ALA A 108 -14.73 -5.35 -5.99
CA ALA A 108 -14.76 -6.72 -6.52
C ALA A 108 -13.53 -7.01 -7.40
N ASP A 109 -13.17 -6.05 -8.26
CA ASP A 109 -11.97 -6.15 -9.10
C ASP A 109 -10.70 -6.22 -8.24
N TRP A 110 -10.66 -5.43 -7.16
CA TRP A 110 -9.55 -5.43 -6.20
C TRP A 110 -9.42 -6.80 -5.52
N SER A 111 -10.54 -7.35 -5.04
CA SER A 111 -10.56 -8.66 -4.42
C SER A 111 -10.06 -9.76 -5.37
N ASP A 112 -10.55 -9.77 -6.60
CA ASP A 112 -10.13 -10.73 -7.61
C ASP A 112 -8.64 -10.62 -7.92
N TRP A 113 -8.14 -9.39 -8.02
CA TRP A 113 -6.72 -9.12 -8.26
C TRP A 113 -5.85 -9.65 -7.12
N ILE A 114 -6.25 -9.42 -5.86
CA ILE A 114 -5.53 -9.94 -4.69
C ILE A 114 -5.43 -11.46 -4.75
N LEU A 115 -6.54 -12.14 -5.02
CA LEU A 115 -6.56 -13.60 -5.09
C LEU A 115 -5.64 -14.13 -6.18
N GLN A 116 -5.64 -13.51 -7.35
CA GLN A 116 -4.74 -13.89 -8.44
C GLN A 116 -3.28 -13.70 -8.07
N LYS A 117 -2.94 -12.57 -7.44
CA LYS A 117 -1.56 -12.26 -7.04
C LYS A 117 -1.06 -13.20 -5.95
N LEU A 118 -1.89 -13.56 -4.99
CA LEU A 118 -1.52 -14.50 -3.95
C LEU A 118 -1.21 -15.89 -4.52
N GLN A 119 -1.98 -16.33 -5.51
CA GLN A 119 -1.72 -17.60 -6.21
C GLN A 119 -0.39 -17.57 -6.96
N GLN A 120 -0.06 -16.43 -7.60
CA GLN A 120 1.18 -16.27 -8.36
C GLN A 120 2.42 -16.21 -7.46
N GLN A 121 2.30 -15.64 -6.26
CA GLN A 121 3.42 -15.48 -5.34
C GLN A 121 3.73 -16.73 -4.51
N ASP A 122 2.87 -17.73 -4.55
CA ASP A 122 3.01 -18.94 -3.72
C ASP A 122 3.29 -18.59 -2.25
N VAL A 123 2.49 -17.68 -1.73
CA VAL A 123 2.62 -17.19 -0.34
C VAL A 123 2.23 -18.30 0.61
N LYS A 124 3.16 -18.64 1.49
CA LYS A 124 2.98 -19.73 2.45
C LYS A 124 2.72 -19.20 3.85
#